data_6ac2ccd83942ffddbdbcb720d743e574
#
_entry.id   6ac2ccd83942ffddbdbcb720d743e574
#
_cell.length_a   1.000
_cell.length_b   1.000
_cell.length_c   1.000
_cell.angle_alpha   90.00
_cell.angle_beta   90.00
_cell.angle_gamma   90.00
#
_symmetry.space_group_name_H-M   'P 1'
#
loop_
_entity.id
_entity.type
_entity.pdbx_description
1 polymer ?
#
loop_
_entity_poly.entity_id
_entity_poly.type
_entity_poly.pdbx_seq_one_letter_code
_entity_poly.pdbx_strand_id
1 'polypeptide(L)'
;IHVYPEHRDHDPERGDLIPANTPYMLISQGSSGSDQAHLEALAMILAAFRPDTKQRLRETGLIAPTVQMIYRRARVGVRSRAAYLSGGAHPTAFRASDIALARMVGLANSIGPGDIPPLVQLQVLEETQAVEGHDDFGEGLSERLFDTPSAIARIWRSRVGRRSMVVTAADTVDPNGRDLRFDWVLLRGDPDRVRIEPVTEDGRYARIEMDWQGPMPSPGAPDILSHRIDIGVFANNGVHDSAPAFVSVLLPHHEARTYETGADGVPRAVTTGGQATGGTYADPLLFPADPDGTR
;
A
#
# COMPACT_ATOMS: atom_id res chain seq x y z
N ILE A 1 -0.70 -2.01 10.49
CA ILE A 1 -0.34 -0.58 10.55
C ILE A 1 1.15 -0.50 10.71
N HIS A 2 1.78 0.16 9.76
CA HIS A 2 3.12 0.66 9.98
C HIS A 2 2.99 2.00 10.67
N VAL A 3 3.41 2.08 11.91
CA VAL A 3 3.63 3.33 12.61
C VAL A 3 5.12 3.56 12.57
N TYR A 4 5.51 4.55 11.78
CA TYR A 4 6.88 4.97 11.70
C TYR A 4 7.00 6.30 12.42
N PRO A 5 7.94 6.44 13.36
CA PRO A 5 8.12 7.68 14.10
C PRO A 5 8.53 8.83 13.18
N GLU A 6 8.11 10.03 13.53
CA GLU A 6 8.50 11.28 12.86
C GLU A 6 9.88 11.76 13.28
N HIS A 7 10.85 10.92 13.29
CA HIS A 7 12.20 11.35 13.63
C HIS A 7 13.20 10.82 12.61
N ARG A 8 14.44 10.83 12.96
CA ARG A 8 15.57 10.51 12.07
C ARG A 8 15.57 9.11 11.48
N ASP A 9 14.68 8.23 11.93
CA ASP A 9 14.50 6.90 11.33
C ASP A 9 13.85 6.96 9.94
N HIS A 10 13.47 8.15 9.49
CA HIS A 10 13.07 8.45 8.12
C HIS A 10 14.03 9.37 7.40
N ASP A 11 15.24 9.47 7.88
CA ASP A 11 16.26 10.30 7.28
C ASP A 11 16.91 9.53 6.11
N PRO A 12 16.57 9.87 4.86
CA PRO A 12 17.12 9.19 3.71
C PRO A 12 18.63 9.37 3.57
N GLU A 13 19.22 10.44 4.12
CA GLU A 13 20.68 10.64 4.13
C GLU A 13 21.40 9.61 4.99
N ARG A 14 20.64 8.96 5.90
CA ARG A 14 21.15 7.90 6.77
C ARG A 14 20.78 6.49 6.30
N GLY A 15 20.15 6.38 5.14
CA GLY A 15 19.69 5.11 4.60
C GLY A 15 18.46 4.56 5.32
N ASP A 16 17.66 5.41 5.96
CA ASP A 16 16.40 4.98 6.58
C ASP A 16 15.42 4.49 5.53
N LEU A 17 14.67 3.48 5.92
CA LEU A 17 13.80 2.76 5.03
C LEU A 17 12.36 3.20 5.24
N ILE A 18 11.68 3.53 4.16
CA ILE A 18 10.24 3.73 4.19
C ILE A 18 9.57 2.36 4.07
N PRO A 19 8.85 1.89 5.11
CA PRO A 19 8.22 0.59 5.07
C PRO A 19 7.19 0.51 3.96
N ALA A 20 7.02 -0.68 3.41
CA ALA A 20 5.91 -0.98 2.51
C ALA A 20 4.57 -0.70 3.22
N ASN A 21 3.57 -0.21 2.49
CA ASN A 21 2.22 -0.24 3.00
C ASN A 21 1.82 -1.70 3.17
N THR A 22 1.89 -2.19 4.39
CA THR A 22 1.38 -3.51 4.74
C THR A 22 0.20 -3.34 5.67
N PRO A 23 -0.92 -4.00 5.40
CA PRO A 23 -2.05 -3.98 6.30
C PRO A 23 -1.72 -4.75 7.59
N TYR A 24 -2.36 -4.35 8.69
CA TYR A 24 -2.40 -5.08 9.97
C TYR A 24 -1.08 -5.23 10.72
N MET A 25 -0.01 -4.60 10.27
CA MET A 25 1.27 -4.64 10.98
C MET A 25 1.54 -3.30 11.66
N LEU A 26 1.89 -3.34 12.93
CA LEU A 26 2.41 -2.22 13.69
C LEU A 26 3.90 -2.45 13.87
N ILE A 27 4.70 -1.53 13.37
CA ILE A 27 6.13 -1.48 13.64
C ILE A 27 6.40 -0.23 14.44
N SER A 28 7.08 -0.40 15.57
CA SER A 28 7.57 0.67 16.40
C SER A 28 9.07 0.50 16.57
N GLN A 29 9.81 1.57 16.41
CA GLN A 29 11.24 1.59 16.72
C GLN A 29 11.53 2.12 18.12
N GLY A 30 10.54 2.65 18.79
CA GLY A 30 10.35 2.84 20.23
C GLY A 30 11.41 3.50 21.09
N SER A 31 12.64 3.68 20.64
CA SER A 31 13.75 4.17 21.46
C SER A 31 13.62 5.65 21.85
N SER A 32 12.93 6.44 21.04
CA SER A 32 12.70 7.89 21.26
C SER A 32 11.37 8.21 21.95
N GLY A 33 10.47 7.24 22.07
CA GLY A 33 9.10 7.43 22.54
C GLY A 33 8.18 8.12 21.51
N SER A 34 8.62 8.35 20.27
CA SER A 34 7.82 8.99 19.22
C SER A 34 6.62 8.17 18.78
N ASP A 35 6.61 6.87 19.04
CA ASP A 35 5.52 5.93 18.80
C ASP A 35 4.44 5.92 19.88
N GLN A 36 4.71 6.50 21.05
CA GLN A 36 3.82 6.45 22.22
C GLN A 36 2.39 6.90 21.88
N ALA A 37 2.25 8.04 21.22
CA ALA A 37 0.93 8.58 20.85
C ALA A 37 0.14 7.63 19.93
N HIS A 38 0.83 6.92 19.04
CA HIS A 38 0.21 5.95 18.14
C HIS A 38 -0.23 4.69 18.89
N LEU A 39 0.60 4.18 19.79
CA LEU A 39 0.27 3.02 20.61
C LEU A 39 -0.89 3.33 21.57
N GLU A 40 -0.91 4.53 22.16
CA GLU A 40 -2.02 4.99 22.99
C GLU A 40 -3.32 5.07 22.17
N ALA A 41 -3.28 5.64 20.96
CA ALA A 41 -4.44 5.70 20.07
C ALA A 41 -4.99 4.30 19.76
N LEU A 42 -4.12 3.32 19.47
CA LEU A 42 -4.52 1.95 19.22
C LEU A 42 -5.14 1.29 20.46
N ALA A 43 -4.54 1.50 21.63
CA ALA A 43 -5.09 1.00 22.90
C ALA A 43 -6.47 1.59 23.19
N MET A 44 -6.65 2.89 22.96
CA MET A 44 -7.93 3.57 23.14
C MET A 44 -9.01 3.10 22.15
N ILE A 45 -8.65 2.85 20.88
CA ILE A 45 -9.57 2.23 19.90
C ILE A 45 -10.03 0.86 20.40
N LEU A 46 -9.09 0.01 20.85
CA LEU A 46 -9.41 -1.32 21.38
C LEU A 46 -10.28 -1.28 22.63
N ALA A 47 -10.04 -0.30 23.52
CA ALA A 47 -10.84 -0.10 24.73
C ALA A 47 -12.26 0.38 24.41
N ALA A 48 -12.43 1.17 23.35
CA ALA A 48 -13.69 1.83 23.00
C ALA A 48 -14.73 0.91 22.35
N PHE A 49 -14.34 -0.25 21.81
CA PHE A 49 -15.33 -1.21 21.30
C PHE A 49 -16.28 -1.67 22.40
N ARG A 50 -17.57 -1.71 22.08
CA ARG A 50 -18.57 -2.31 22.97
C ARG A 50 -18.26 -3.80 23.19
N PRO A 51 -18.64 -4.37 24.34
CA PRO A 51 -18.33 -5.77 24.66
C PRO A 51 -18.82 -6.77 23.61
N ASP A 52 -20.06 -6.61 23.12
CA ASP A 52 -20.68 -7.44 22.07
C ASP A 52 -19.93 -7.33 20.73
N THR A 53 -19.59 -6.12 20.32
CA THR A 53 -18.76 -5.87 19.12
C THR A 53 -17.38 -6.50 19.26
N LYS A 54 -16.74 -6.34 20.43
CA LYS A 54 -15.41 -6.91 20.69
C LYS A 54 -15.44 -8.44 20.63
N GLN A 55 -16.49 -9.06 21.16
CA GLN A 55 -16.69 -10.49 21.06
C GLN A 55 -16.83 -10.91 19.59
N ARG A 56 -17.69 -10.25 18.82
CA ARG A 56 -17.90 -10.56 17.40
C ARG A 56 -16.61 -10.41 16.59
N LEU A 57 -15.83 -9.35 16.84
CA LEU A 57 -14.53 -9.15 16.19
C LEU A 57 -13.50 -10.25 16.52
N ARG A 58 -13.55 -10.81 17.73
CA ARG A 58 -12.69 -11.95 18.12
C ARG A 58 -13.12 -13.22 17.38
N GLU A 59 -14.41 -13.50 17.36
CA GLU A 59 -14.98 -14.70 16.70
C GLU A 59 -14.70 -14.71 15.20
N THR A 60 -14.71 -13.54 14.56
CA THR A 60 -14.46 -13.39 13.12
C THR A 60 -12.99 -13.17 12.76
N GLY A 61 -12.10 -12.95 13.74
CA GLY A 61 -10.69 -12.62 13.51
C GLY A 61 -10.46 -11.20 12.96
N LEU A 62 -11.46 -10.30 13.05
CA LEU A 62 -11.45 -8.99 12.38
C LEU A 62 -11.06 -7.82 13.28
N ILE A 63 -10.44 -8.06 14.45
CA ILE A 63 -9.98 -6.98 15.34
C ILE A 63 -8.96 -6.10 14.63
N ALA A 64 -7.88 -6.70 14.12
CA ALA A 64 -6.77 -5.96 13.51
C ALA A 64 -7.21 -5.15 12.29
N PRO A 65 -7.94 -5.71 11.29
CA PRO A 65 -8.41 -4.93 10.15
C PRO A 65 -9.39 -3.82 10.54
N THR A 66 -10.26 -4.05 11.54
CA THR A 66 -11.19 -3.01 11.99
C THR A 66 -10.45 -1.86 12.69
N VAL A 67 -9.47 -2.16 13.55
CA VAL A 67 -8.60 -1.15 14.16
C VAL A 67 -7.84 -0.37 13.09
N GLN A 68 -7.32 -1.06 12.07
CA GLN A 68 -6.63 -0.47 10.94
C GLN A 68 -7.54 0.51 10.18
N MET A 69 -8.78 0.12 9.90
CA MET A 69 -9.76 0.98 9.24
C MET A 69 -10.04 2.23 10.09
N ILE A 70 -10.34 2.07 11.38
CA ILE A 70 -10.65 3.18 12.30
C ILE A 70 -9.49 4.16 12.37
N TYR A 71 -8.27 3.65 12.56
CA TYR A 71 -7.08 4.47 12.68
C TYR A 71 -6.87 5.36 11.44
N ARG A 72 -7.01 4.81 10.23
CA ARG A 72 -6.86 5.53 8.98
C ARG A 72 -8.05 6.47 8.70
N ARG A 73 -9.27 5.98 8.94
CA ARG A 73 -10.52 6.71 8.62
C ARG A 73 -10.76 7.93 9.51
N ALA A 74 -10.30 7.87 10.76
CA ALA A 74 -10.56 8.90 11.76
C ALA A 74 -9.42 9.91 11.97
N ARG A 75 -8.40 9.95 11.09
CA ARG A 75 -7.31 10.94 11.14
C ARG A 75 -7.80 12.37 10.91
N VAL A 76 -7.03 13.35 11.36
CA VAL A 76 -7.38 14.79 11.29
C VAL A 76 -7.80 15.22 9.89
N GLY A 77 -7.05 14.88 8.86
CA GLY A 77 -7.32 15.25 7.46
C GLY A 77 -8.41 14.45 6.76
N VAL A 78 -8.88 13.32 7.34
CA VAL A 78 -9.80 12.38 6.70
C VAL A 78 -11.23 12.65 7.19
N ARG A 79 -11.96 13.52 6.47
CA ARG A 79 -13.30 13.95 6.89
C ARG A 79 -14.44 13.43 6.01
N SER A 80 -14.13 12.83 4.88
CA SER A 80 -15.12 12.29 3.94
C SER A 80 -14.69 10.90 3.46
N ARG A 81 -15.59 10.19 2.78
CA ARG A 81 -15.26 8.94 2.11
C ARG A 81 -14.21 9.18 1.01
N ALA A 82 -14.37 10.23 0.22
CA ALA A 82 -13.39 10.59 -0.82
C ALA A 82 -11.99 10.85 -0.25
N ALA A 83 -11.89 11.54 0.90
CA ALA A 83 -10.61 11.72 1.59
C ALA A 83 -10.04 10.39 2.11
N TYR A 84 -10.88 9.45 2.55
CA TYR A 84 -10.43 8.13 2.97
C TYR A 84 -9.91 7.30 1.80
N LEU A 85 -10.56 7.37 0.64
CA LEU A 85 -10.16 6.70 -0.59
C LEU A 85 -9.09 7.50 -1.37
N SER A 86 -8.07 8.01 -0.68
CA SER A 86 -6.99 8.79 -1.29
C SER A 86 -5.65 8.49 -0.65
N GLY A 87 -4.57 8.77 -1.37
CA GLY A 87 -3.20 8.57 -0.88
C GLY A 87 -2.91 9.31 0.43
N GLY A 88 -3.55 10.46 0.67
CA GLY A 88 -3.39 11.24 1.90
C GLY A 88 -3.87 10.53 3.17
N ALA A 89 -4.86 9.62 3.07
CA ALA A 89 -5.31 8.82 4.19
C ALA A 89 -4.41 7.60 4.47
N HIS A 90 -3.56 7.24 3.51
CA HIS A 90 -2.73 6.04 3.56
C HIS A 90 -1.25 6.37 3.32
N PRO A 91 -0.66 7.27 4.12
CA PRO A 91 0.74 7.64 3.98
C PRO A 91 1.64 6.44 4.32
N THR A 92 2.90 6.52 3.88
CA THR A 92 3.94 5.57 4.27
C THR A 92 4.21 5.63 5.77
N ALA A 93 4.26 6.84 6.31
CA ALA A 93 4.46 7.12 7.72
C ALA A 93 3.27 7.92 8.29
N PHE A 94 2.89 7.62 9.52
CA PHE A 94 1.85 8.37 10.25
C PHE A 94 2.49 9.39 11.18
N ARG A 95 1.93 10.59 11.22
CA ARG A 95 2.37 11.65 12.13
C ARG A 95 1.50 11.67 13.38
N ALA A 96 2.10 11.91 14.54
CA ALA A 96 1.36 12.05 15.80
C ALA A 96 0.33 13.19 15.73
N SER A 97 0.65 14.28 14.99
CA SER A 97 -0.28 15.40 14.73
C SER A 97 -1.55 15.01 13.96
N ASP A 98 -1.54 13.85 13.27
CA ASP A 98 -2.69 13.37 12.52
C ASP A 98 -3.67 12.56 13.37
N ILE A 99 -3.32 12.25 14.60
CA ILE A 99 -4.16 11.46 15.51
C ILE A 99 -5.33 12.32 15.98
N ALA A 100 -6.55 11.91 15.66
CA ALA A 100 -7.79 12.52 16.15
C ALA A 100 -8.47 11.54 17.14
N LEU A 101 -7.88 11.39 18.33
CA LEU A 101 -8.23 10.37 19.31
C LEU A 101 -9.73 10.29 19.60
N ALA A 102 -10.39 11.43 19.84
CA ALA A 102 -11.82 11.45 20.10
C ALA A 102 -12.67 10.89 18.94
N ARG A 103 -12.23 11.13 17.68
CA ARG A 103 -12.92 10.58 16.50
C ARG A 103 -12.66 9.07 16.36
N MET A 104 -11.45 8.63 16.68
CA MET A 104 -11.08 7.21 16.66
C MET A 104 -11.90 6.42 17.69
N VAL A 105 -11.97 6.93 18.92
CA VAL A 105 -12.78 6.36 20.00
C VAL A 105 -14.27 6.37 19.66
N GLY A 106 -14.78 7.50 19.13
CA GLY A 106 -16.18 7.64 18.71
C GLY A 106 -16.55 6.64 17.61
N LEU A 107 -15.70 6.48 16.59
CA LEU A 107 -15.92 5.52 15.50
C LEU A 107 -15.89 4.09 16.03
N ALA A 108 -14.91 3.73 16.88
CA ALA A 108 -14.82 2.39 17.48
C ALA A 108 -16.08 2.05 18.29
N ASN A 109 -16.56 2.99 19.10
CA ASN A 109 -17.76 2.79 19.91
C ASN A 109 -19.05 2.72 19.09
N SER A 110 -19.09 3.35 17.91
CA SER A 110 -20.27 3.34 17.04
C SER A 110 -20.45 2.04 16.26
N ILE A 111 -19.40 1.26 16.05
CA ILE A 111 -19.48 -0.02 15.32
C ILE A 111 -20.24 -1.04 16.16
N GLY A 112 -21.35 -1.56 15.61
CA GLY A 112 -22.14 -2.64 16.21
C GLY A 112 -21.68 -4.03 15.77
N PRO A 113 -22.13 -5.10 16.47
CA PRO A 113 -21.81 -6.47 16.08
C PRO A 113 -22.37 -6.85 14.71
N GLY A 114 -23.41 -6.16 14.23
CA GLY A 114 -24.00 -6.31 12.89
C GLY A 114 -23.42 -5.36 11.84
N ASP A 115 -22.40 -4.55 12.16
CA ASP A 115 -21.84 -3.52 11.29
C ASP A 115 -20.31 -3.64 11.14
N ILE A 116 -19.78 -4.85 11.32
CA ILE A 116 -18.35 -5.10 11.21
C ILE A 116 -17.85 -4.81 9.79
N PRO A 117 -16.79 -4.01 9.61
CA PRO A 117 -16.20 -3.78 8.30
C PRO A 117 -15.66 -5.07 7.66
N PRO A 118 -15.76 -5.24 6.34
CA PRO A 118 -15.21 -6.39 5.66
C PRO A 118 -13.67 -6.38 5.64
N LEU A 119 -13.08 -7.52 5.33
CA LEU A 119 -11.64 -7.69 5.08
C LEU A 119 -11.44 -8.09 3.63
N VAL A 120 -10.76 -7.25 2.86
CA VAL A 120 -10.45 -7.53 1.45
C VAL A 120 -9.51 -8.72 1.34
N GLN A 121 -9.83 -9.63 0.41
CA GLN A 121 -9.04 -10.81 0.05
C GLN A 121 -8.65 -10.71 -1.42
N LEU A 122 -7.35 -10.47 -1.69
CA LEU A 122 -6.82 -10.32 -3.04
C LEU A 122 -6.17 -11.59 -3.54
N GLN A 123 -6.30 -11.81 -4.86
CA GLN A 123 -5.56 -12.83 -5.58
C GLN A 123 -5.15 -12.31 -6.97
N VAL A 124 -3.92 -12.57 -7.39
CA VAL A 124 -3.47 -12.32 -8.77
C VAL A 124 -3.96 -13.46 -9.64
N LEU A 125 -4.66 -13.13 -10.71
CA LEU A 125 -5.12 -14.10 -11.71
C LEU A 125 -4.17 -14.18 -12.90
N GLU A 126 -3.73 -13.01 -13.37
CA GLU A 126 -2.84 -12.85 -14.51
C GLU A 126 -1.83 -11.73 -14.21
N GLU A 127 -0.62 -11.87 -14.67
CA GLU A 127 0.37 -10.78 -14.65
C GLU A 127 1.38 -10.93 -15.76
N THR A 128 1.91 -9.80 -16.24
CA THR A 128 3.06 -9.78 -17.13
C THR A 128 4.24 -10.39 -16.39
N GLN A 129 4.85 -11.40 -17.00
CA GLN A 129 6.06 -12.03 -16.49
C GLN A 129 7.25 -11.58 -17.34
N ALA A 130 8.34 -11.26 -16.68
CA ALA A 130 9.62 -11.06 -17.35
C ALA A 130 10.18 -12.39 -17.83
N VAL A 131 10.84 -12.37 -18.98
CA VAL A 131 11.56 -13.52 -19.52
C VAL A 131 13.00 -13.44 -19.02
N GLU A 132 13.37 -14.37 -18.15
CA GLU A 132 14.71 -14.45 -17.59
C GLU A 132 15.79 -14.48 -18.69
N GLY A 133 16.86 -13.70 -18.50
CA GLY A 133 17.94 -13.57 -19.47
C GLY A 133 17.64 -12.66 -20.67
N HIS A 134 16.37 -12.23 -20.86
CA HIS A 134 15.97 -11.31 -21.91
C HIS A 134 15.47 -9.97 -21.34
N ASP A 135 14.59 -10.03 -20.36
CA ASP A 135 13.94 -8.86 -19.79
C ASP A 135 14.55 -8.45 -18.45
N ASP A 136 15.24 -9.33 -17.76
CA ASP A 136 15.77 -9.11 -16.43
C ASP A 136 17.26 -8.72 -16.42
N PHE A 137 17.63 -7.92 -15.44
CA PHE A 137 19.02 -7.47 -15.22
C PHE A 137 19.82 -8.40 -14.33
N GLY A 138 19.22 -9.33 -13.64
CA GLY A 138 19.88 -10.24 -12.72
C GLY A 138 19.35 -11.66 -12.81
N GLU A 139 20.23 -12.61 -12.94
CA GLU A 139 19.88 -14.03 -12.89
C GLU A 139 19.41 -14.41 -11.47
N GLY A 140 18.30 -15.15 -11.38
CA GLY A 140 17.81 -15.73 -10.14
C GLY A 140 17.12 -14.76 -9.17
N LEU A 141 16.90 -13.51 -9.54
CA LEU A 141 16.17 -12.54 -8.71
C LEU A 141 14.70 -12.49 -9.08
N SER A 142 13.84 -12.97 -8.20
CA SER A 142 12.40 -12.90 -8.39
C SER A 142 11.89 -11.47 -8.35
N GLU A 143 11.00 -11.12 -9.28
CA GLU A 143 10.20 -9.88 -9.20
C GLU A 143 9.04 -10.01 -8.21
N ARG A 144 8.61 -11.22 -7.87
CA ARG A 144 7.56 -11.50 -6.92
C ARG A 144 8.14 -11.53 -5.51
N LEU A 145 7.73 -10.57 -4.67
CA LEU A 145 8.11 -10.55 -3.26
C LEU A 145 7.17 -11.40 -2.42
N PHE A 146 5.88 -11.11 -2.48
CA PHE A 146 4.86 -11.90 -1.82
C PHE A 146 3.47 -11.71 -2.44
N ASP A 147 2.63 -12.71 -2.22
CA ASP A 147 1.20 -12.73 -2.52
C ASP A 147 0.46 -13.14 -1.25
N THR A 148 0.02 -12.17 -0.48
CA THR A 148 -0.90 -12.41 0.63
C THR A 148 -2.27 -11.85 0.26
N PRO A 149 -3.36 -12.37 0.84
CA PRO A 149 -4.70 -11.83 0.57
C PRO A 149 -4.85 -10.34 0.87
N SER A 150 -4.01 -9.79 1.72
CA SER A 150 -4.07 -8.37 2.12
C SER A 150 -3.02 -7.49 1.45
N ALA A 151 -1.99 -8.09 0.80
CA ALA A 151 -0.96 -7.35 0.11
C ALA A 151 -0.26 -8.21 -0.96
N ILE A 152 -0.20 -7.68 -2.15
CA ILE A 152 0.55 -8.19 -3.29
C ILE A 152 1.73 -7.25 -3.49
N ALA A 153 2.96 -7.76 -3.50
CA ALA A 153 4.15 -6.95 -3.67
C ALA A 153 5.06 -7.48 -4.77
N ARG A 154 5.56 -6.53 -5.59
CA ARG A 154 6.45 -6.79 -6.72
C ARG A 154 7.63 -5.84 -6.69
N ILE A 155 8.76 -6.25 -7.25
CA ILE A 155 9.87 -5.40 -7.64
C ILE A 155 9.93 -5.39 -9.17
N TRP A 156 9.97 -4.21 -9.77
CA TRP A 156 10.08 -4.10 -11.22
C TRP A 156 11.56 -4.14 -11.66
N ARG A 157 12.10 -5.33 -11.83
CA ARG A 157 13.49 -5.55 -12.23
C ARG A 157 13.67 -5.60 -13.75
N SER A 158 12.67 -6.11 -14.45
CA SER A 158 12.69 -6.29 -15.90
C SER A 158 12.78 -4.95 -16.66
N ARG A 159 13.30 -5.02 -17.87
CA ARG A 159 13.41 -3.88 -18.80
C ARG A 159 12.11 -3.54 -19.51
N VAL A 160 11.07 -4.33 -19.32
CA VAL A 160 9.77 -4.05 -19.94
C VAL A 160 9.28 -2.65 -19.52
N GLY A 161 8.74 -1.90 -20.48
CA GLY A 161 8.24 -0.54 -20.23
C GLY A 161 6.83 -0.52 -19.66
N ARG A 162 6.08 -1.61 -19.82
CA ARG A 162 4.70 -1.74 -19.35
C ARG A 162 4.48 -3.10 -18.69
N ARG A 163 3.77 -3.08 -17.58
CA ARG A 163 3.27 -4.27 -16.88
C ARG A 163 1.76 -4.24 -16.80
N SER A 164 1.16 -5.41 -16.84
CA SER A 164 -0.27 -5.58 -16.57
C SER A 164 -0.50 -6.67 -15.52
N MET A 165 -1.56 -6.50 -14.75
CA MET A 165 -2.06 -7.49 -13.80
C MET A 165 -3.58 -7.55 -13.89
N VAL A 166 -4.14 -8.74 -13.71
CA VAL A 166 -5.55 -8.92 -13.39
C VAL A 166 -5.62 -9.44 -11.96
N VAL A 167 -6.28 -8.68 -11.12
CA VAL A 167 -6.40 -8.99 -9.68
C VAL A 167 -7.87 -9.12 -9.34
N THR A 168 -8.19 -10.10 -8.50
CA THR A 168 -9.55 -10.29 -7.97
C THR A 168 -9.60 -10.07 -6.47
N ALA A 169 -10.75 -9.57 -6.02
CA ALA A 169 -11.17 -9.50 -4.63
C ALA A 169 -12.40 -10.37 -4.37
N ALA A 170 -12.66 -11.35 -5.23
CA ALA A 170 -13.90 -12.16 -5.21
C ALA A 170 -14.09 -13.00 -3.94
N ASP A 171 -12.98 -13.39 -3.29
CA ASP A 171 -13.01 -14.18 -2.05
C ASP A 171 -13.33 -13.33 -0.80
N THR A 172 -13.51 -12.02 -0.98
CA THR A 172 -13.92 -11.12 0.10
C THR A 172 -15.37 -11.40 0.49
N VAL A 173 -15.59 -11.62 1.78
CA VAL A 173 -16.90 -11.85 2.36
C VAL A 173 -17.23 -10.77 3.38
N ASP A 174 -18.47 -10.26 3.35
CA ASP A 174 -18.93 -9.39 4.41
C ASP A 174 -19.32 -10.22 5.65
N PRO A 175 -18.79 -9.91 6.85
CA PRO A 175 -19.11 -10.66 8.07
C PRO A 175 -20.58 -10.53 8.50
N ASN A 176 -21.32 -9.62 7.90
CA ASN A 176 -22.75 -9.37 8.18
C ASN A 176 -23.68 -9.85 7.05
N GLY A 177 -23.11 -10.47 5.99
CA GLY A 177 -23.88 -11.02 4.85
C GLY A 177 -24.45 -9.97 3.89
N ARG A 178 -23.85 -8.77 3.84
CA ARG A 178 -24.27 -7.70 2.92
C ARG A 178 -23.55 -7.81 1.58
N ASP A 179 -24.13 -7.20 0.55
CA ASP A 179 -23.47 -7.04 -0.74
C ASP A 179 -22.27 -6.12 -0.61
N LEU A 180 -21.23 -6.44 -1.37
CA LEU A 180 -19.98 -5.69 -1.40
C LEU A 180 -19.81 -4.96 -2.73
N ARG A 181 -19.25 -3.75 -2.65
CA ARG A 181 -18.72 -2.99 -3.78
C ARG A 181 -17.25 -2.71 -3.54
N PHE A 182 -16.45 -2.68 -4.59
CA PHE A 182 -15.02 -2.50 -4.49
C PHE A 182 -14.56 -1.23 -5.19
N ASP A 183 -13.68 -0.50 -4.50
CA ASP A 183 -13.00 0.66 -5.05
C ASP A 183 -11.50 0.34 -5.16
N TRP A 184 -10.95 0.58 -6.33
CA TRP A 184 -9.52 0.45 -6.63
C TRP A 184 -8.96 1.84 -6.83
N VAL A 185 -8.00 2.22 -6.01
CA VAL A 185 -7.54 3.60 -5.92
C VAL A 185 -6.03 3.66 -6.03
N LEU A 186 -5.52 4.48 -6.95
CA LEU A 186 -4.10 4.80 -6.96
C LEU A 186 -3.78 5.67 -5.74
N LEU A 187 -3.07 5.11 -4.79
CA LEU A 187 -2.65 5.81 -3.56
C LEU A 187 -1.30 6.49 -3.72
N ARG A 188 -0.45 5.96 -4.58
CA ARG A 188 0.89 6.46 -4.89
C ARG A 188 1.30 6.04 -6.28
N GLY A 189 1.98 6.92 -6.99
CA GLY A 189 2.41 6.74 -8.37
C GLY A 189 1.88 7.85 -9.26
N ASP A 190 2.29 7.83 -10.51
CA ASP A 190 1.88 8.79 -11.53
C ASP A 190 0.53 8.38 -12.14
N PRO A 191 -0.54 9.18 -11.98
CA PRO A 191 -1.85 8.84 -12.51
C PRO A 191 -1.89 8.77 -14.05
N ASP A 192 -0.95 9.41 -14.75
CA ASP A 192 -0.84 9.35 -16.20
C ASP A 192 -0.18 8.05 -16.67
N ARG A 193 0.45 7.30 -15.74
CA ARG A 193 1.19 6.06 -16.03
C ARG A 193 0.59 4.81 -15.40
N VAL A 194 -0.47 4.97 -14.61
CA VAL A 194 -1.18 3.86 -13.99
C VAL A 194 -2.65 3.91 -14.37
N ARG A 195 -3.10 2.87 -15.06
CA ARG A 195 -4.51 2.70 -15.41
C ARG A 195 -5.11 1.56 -14.61
N ILE A 196 -6.24 1.81 -14.00
CA ILE A 196 -7.01 0.83 -13.23
C ILE A 196 -8.40 0.75 -13.82
N GLU A 197 -8.76 -0.41 -14.35
CA GLU A 197 -10.05 -0.65 -15.00
C GLU A 197 -10.79 -1.76 -14.26
N PRO A 198 -11.87 -1.45 -13.51
CA PRO A 198 -12.77 -2.47 -12.99
C PRO A 198 -13.38 -3.28 -14.15
N VAL A 199 -13.33 -4.61 -14.05
CA VAL A 199 -13.84 -5.52 -15.08
C VAL A 199 -15.29 -5.87 -14.84
N THR A 200 -15.73 -5.83 -13.58
CA THR A 200 -17.10 -6.12 -13.16
C THR A 200 -17.77 -4.87 -12.58
N GLU A 201 -19.12 -4.82 -12.64
CA GLU A 201 -19.89 -3.68 -12.15
C GLU A 201 -19.70 -3.43 -10.65
N ASP A 202 -19.55 -4.50 -9.86
CA ASP A 202 -19.29 -4.42 -8.42
C ASP A 202 -17.82 -4.15 -8.08
N GLY A 203 -16.92 -4.14 -9.08
CA GLY A 203 -15.49 -3.92 -8.93
C GLY A 203 -14.71 -5.09 -8.33
N ARG A 204 -15.25 -6.32 -8.30
CA ARG A 204 -14.54 -7.48 -7.75
C ARG A 204 -13.27 -7.86 -8.50
N TYR A 205 -13.18 -7.48 -9.76
CA TYR A 205 -12.03 -7.73 -10.63
C TYR A 205 -11.54 -6.42 -11.20
N ALA A 206 -10.25 -6.24 -11.25
CA ALA A 206 -9.65 -5.09 -11.92
C ALA A 206 -8.45 -5.53 -12.77
N ARG A 207 -8.36 -4.89 -13.94
CA ARG A 207 -7.14 -4.86 -14.75
C ARG A 207 -6.33 -3.64 -14.37
N ILE A 208 -5.07 -3.85 -14.11
CA ILE A 208 -4.11 -2.80 -13.75
C ILE A 208 -3.04 -2.79 -14.81
N GLU A 209 -2.83 -1.65 -15.46
CA GLU A 209 -1.71 -1.42 -16.36
C GLU A 209 -0.82 -0.33 -15.78
N MET A 210 0.48 -0.54 -15.82
CA MET A 210 1.47 0.36 -15.27
C MET A 210 2.59 0.56 -16.28
N ASP A 211 2.94 1.80 -16.56
CA ASP A 211 4.15 2.15 -17.29
C ASP A 211 5.27 2.48 -16.30
N TRP A 212 6.52 2.22 -16.69
CA TRP A 212 7.68 2.61 -15.88
C TRP A 212 7.64 4.11 -15.57
N GLN A 213 7.91 4.45 -14.31
CA GLN A 213 7.93 5.85 -13.84
C GLN A 213 9.15 6.12 -12.96
N GLY A 214 9.58 7.37 -12.94
CA GLY A 214 10.57 7.86 -11.99
C GLY A 214 9.98 8.05 -10.59
N PRO A 215 10.81 8.49 -9.63
CA PRO A 215 10.36 8.76 -8.28
C PRO A 215 9.36 9.92 -8.24
N MET A 216 8.36 9.79 -7.38
CA MET A 216 7.29 10.77 -7.20
C MET A 216 7.22 11.22 -5.74
N PRO A 217 6.83 12.48 -5.46
CA PRO A 217 6.56 12.91 -4.10
C PRO A 217 5.52 12.03 -3.41
N SER A 218 5.79 11.63 -2.18
CA SER A 218 4.84 10.81 -1.40
C SER A 218 3.62 11.63 -0.98
N PRO A 219 2.39 11.13 -1.15
CA PRO A 219 1.20 11.81 -0.66
C PRO A 219 1.28 12.05 0.85
N GLY A 220 1.04 13.29 1.29
CA GLY A 220 1.12 13.69 2.70
C GLY A 220 2.55 13.91 3.25
N ALA A 221 3.59 13.65 2.44
CA ALA A 221 5.00 13.91 2.76
C ALA A 221 5.76 14.26 1.47
N PRO A 222 5.53 15.43 0.88
CA PRO A 222 6.05 15.79 -0.45
C PRO A 222 7.58 15.86 -0.53
N ASP A 223 8.24 16.04 0.59
CA ASP A 223 9.72 16.06 0.68
C ASP A 223 10.33 14.65 0.57
N ILE A 224 9.50 13.60 0.64
CA ILE A 224 9.93 12.23 0.51
C ILE A 224 9.58 11.73 -0.89
N LEU A 225 10.61 11.38 -1.68
CA LEU A 225 10.40 10.74 -2.97
C LEU A 225 10.11 9.25 -2.79
N SER A 226 9.09 8.78 -3.48
CA SER A 226 8.70 7.38 -3.48
C SER A 226 9.01 6.73 -4.82
N HIS A 227 9.66 5.57 -4.77
CA HIS A 227 9.94 4.71 -5.91
C HIS A 227 8.91 3.58 -6.03
N ARG A 228 7.65 3.86 -5.69
CA ARG A 228 6.62 2.84 -5.60
C ARG A 228 5.32 3.29 -6.25
N ILE A 229 4.66 2.31 -6.82
CA ILE A 229 3.24 2.38 -7.17
C ILE A 229 2.49 1.63 -6.07
N ASP A 230 1.55 2.28 -5.39
CA ASP A 230 0.66 1.64 -4.43
C ASP A 230 -0.79 1.83 -4.86
N ILE A 231 -1.51 0.74 -5.00
CA ILE A 231 -2.94 0.71 -5.28
C ILE A 231 -3.63 0.15 -4.03
N GLY A 232 -4.57 0.92 -3.49
CA GLY A 232 -5.43 0.49 -2.40
C GLY A 232 -6.72 -0.12 -2.94
N VAL A 233 -7.10 -1.26 -2.38
CA VAL A 233 -8.37 -1.92 -2.68
C VAL A 233 -9.24 -1.90 -1.45
N PHE A 234 -10.43 -1.35 -1.59
CA PHE A 234 -11.39 -1.17 -0.52
C PHE A 234 -12.68 -1.92 -0.83
N ALA A 235 -13.22 -2.61 0.14
CA ALA A 235 -14.57 -3.18 0.07
C ALA A 235 -15.51 -2.31 0.90
N ASN A 236 -16.69 -2.01 0.36
CA ASN A 236 -17.75 -1.29 1.04
C ASN A 236 -18.98 -2.17 1.17
N ASN A 237 -19.52 -2.31 2.38
CA ASN A 237 -20.69 -3.12 2.69
C ASN A 237 -21.99 -2.31 2.86
N GLY A 238 -21.99 -1.05 2.38
CA GLY A 238 -23.10 -0.11 2.53
C GLY A 238 -23.10 0.66 3.84
N VAL A 239 -22.31 0.25 4.84
CA VAL A 239 -22.18 0.91 6.15
C VAL A 239 -20.76 1.42 6.34
N HIS A 240 -19.77 0.57 6.12
CA HIS A 240 -18.36 0.87 6.29
C HIS A 240 -17.54 0.48 5.07
N ASP A 241 -16.51 1.26 4.80
CA ASP A 241 -15.39 0.84 3.98
C ASP A 241 -14.46 -0.05 4.81
N SER A 242 -13.81 -1.01 4.18
CA SER A 242 -12.76 -1.81 4.80
C SER A 242 -11.50 -1.00 5.08
N ALA A 243 -10.57 -1.56 5.84
CA ALA A 243 -9.17 -1.20 5.68
C ALA A 243 -8.72 -1.55 4.26
N PRO A 244 -7.74 -0.82 3.66
CA PRO A 244 -7.23 -1.17 2.34
C PRO A 244 -6.45 -2.48 2.36
N ALA A 245 -6.62 -3.30 1.33
CA ALA A 245 -5.58 -4.21 0.86
C ALA A 245 -4.74 -3.48 -0.20
N PHE A 246 -3.52 -3.96 -0.46
CA PHE A 246 -2.58 -3.25 -1.33
C PHE A 246 -2.07 -4.10 -2.47
N VAL A 247 -1.94 -3.48 -3.64
CA VAL A 247 -1.05 -3.94 -4.70
C VAL A 247 0.08 -2.92 -4.78
N SER A 248 1.30 -3.35 -4.50
CA SER A 248 2.48 -2.49 -4.43
C SER A 248 3.54 -2.96 -5.41
N VAL A 249 4.06 -2.04 -6.20
CA VAL A 249 5.18 -2.30 -7.11
C VAL A 249 6.31 -1.33 -6.79
N LEU A 250 7.45 -1.89 -6.40
CA LEU A 250 8.66 -1.14 -6.16
C LEU A 250 9.45 -1.01 -7.46
N LEU A 251 9.87 0.21 -7.78
CA LEU A 251 10.76 0.50 -8.90
C LEU A 251 12.18 0.69 -8.36
N PRO A 252 13.20 0.06 -8.94
CA PRO A 252 14.58 0.23 -8.46
C PRO A 252 15.03 1.68 -8.52
N HIS A 253 15.40 2.25 -7.38
CA HIS A 253 15.77 3.67 -7.26
C HIS A 253 17.17 3.99 -7.79
N HIS A 254 18.04 2.99 -7.90
CA HIS A 254 19.41 3.12 -8.40
C HIS A 254 19.52 3.02 -9.92
N GLU A 255 18.39 2.82 -10.61
CA GLU A 255 18.35 2.74 -12.07
C GLU A 255 17.68 3.96 -12.68
N ALA A 256 18.27 4.51 -13.72
CA ALA A 256 17.64 5.46 -14.62
C ALA A 256 17.35 4.74 -15.94
N ARG A 257 16.10 4.78 -16.39
CA ARG A 257 15.68 4.18 -17.66
C ARG A 257 15.04 5.22 -18.54
N THR A 258 15.42 5.22 -19.82
CA THR A 258 14.75 6.02 -20.84
C THR A 258 13.94 5.10 -21.74
N TYR A 259 12.68 5.44 -21.92
CA TYR A 259 11.75 4.69 -22.75
C TYR A 259 11.29 5.57 -23.92
N GLU A 260 11.22 4.98 -25.10
CA GLU A 260 10.53 5.55 -26.26
C GLU A 260 9.24 4.79 -26.49
N THR A 261 8.17 5.53 -26.81
CA THR A 261 6.88 4.92 -27.13
C THR A 261 6.89 4.47 -28.59
N GLY A 262 6.72 3.17 -28.81
CA GLY A 262 6.59 2.60 -30.14
C GLY A 262 5.28 3.00 -30.84
N ALA A 263 5.16 2.72 -32.11
CA ALA A 263 3.95 3.00 -32.91
C ALA A 263 2.69 2.26 -32.37
N ASP A 264 2.90 1.19 -31.64
CA ASP A 264 1.86 0.41 -30.94
C ASP A 264 1.49 0.97 -29.56
N GLY A 265 2.04 2.12 -29.16
CA GLY A 265 1.83 2.75 -27.87
C GLY A 265 2.54 2.07 -26.70
N VAL A 266 3.41 1.09 -26.96
CA VAL A 266 4.14 0.35 -25.91
C VAL A 266 5.49 1.02 -25.66
N PRO A 267 5.80 1.40 -24.41
CA PRO A 267 7.12 1.91 -24.07
C PRO A 267 8.20 0.82 -24.21
N ARG A 268 9.29 1.16 -24.85
CA ARG A 268 10.48 0.31 -25.00
C ARG A 268 11.71 0.99 -24.43
N ALA A 269 12.49 0.27 -23.64
CA ALA A 269 13.71 0.83 -23.06
C ALA A 269 14.76 1.05 -24.16
N VAL A 270 15.23 2.30 -24.28
CA VAL A 270 16.27 2.71 -25.22
C VAL A 270 17.63 2.76 -24.55
N THR A 271 17.65 3.24 -23.31
CA THR A 271 18.85 3.28 -22.49
C THR A 271 18.52 2.91 -21.06
N THR A 272 19.46 2.22 -20.43
CA THR A 272 19.47 1.97 -18.99
C THR A 272 20.83 2.41 -18.47
N GLY A 273 20.83 3.29 -17.46
CA GLY A 273 22.03 3.78 -16.81
C GLY A 273 22.00 3.46 -15.31
N GLY A 274 23.15 3.11 -14.74
CA GLY A 274 23.30 2.99 -13.29
C GLY A 274 23.34 4.37 -12.64
N GLN A 275 22.68 4.51 -11.49
CA GLN A 275 22.52 5.62 -10.58
C GLN A 275 21.45 6.66 -10.92
N ALA A 276 20.35 6.57 -10.22
CA ALA A 276 19.59 7.74 -9.86
C ALA A 276 20.43 8.58 -8.87
N THR A 277 21.05 9.61 -9.38
CA THR A 277 21.80 10.57 -8.56
C THR A 277 20.82 11.31 -7.66
N GLY A 278 21.07 11.29 -6.35
CA GLY A 278 20.35 12.05 -5.34
C GLY A 278 19.24 11.29 -4.62
N GLY A 279 19.06 10.02 -4.90
CA GLY A 279 18.20 9.17 -4.07
C GLY A 279 18.92 8.78 -2.80
N THR A 280 18.55 9.41 -1.74
CA THR A 280 19.03 9.14 -0.39
C THR A 280 18.21 8.03 0.28
N TYR A 281 17.29 7.44 -0.44
CA TYR A 281 16.41 6.40 0.05
C TYR A 281 16.85 5.03 -0.43
N ALA A 282 17.27 4.17 0.49
CA ALA A 282 17.54 2.77 0.24
C ALA A 282 16.34 1.91 0.66
N ASP A 283 15.79 1.13 -0.25
CA ASP A 283 14.77 0.16 0.08
C ASP A 283 15.44 -1.15 0.55
N PRO A 284 15.07 -1.72 1.71
CA PRO A 284 15.69 -2.93 2.24
C PRO A 284 15.45 -4.16 1.35
N LEU A 285 14.48 -4.05 0.46
CA LEU A 285 14.17 -5.10 -0.50
C LEU A 285 15.05 -5.05 -1.76
N LEU A 286 15.83 -3.99 -1.91
CA LEU A 286 16.88 -3.90 -2.91
C LEU A 286 18.16 -4.39 -2.26
N PHE A 287 18.57 -5.60 -2.58
CA PHE A 287 19.86 -6.10 -2.13
C PHE A 287 20.96 -5.17 -2.65
N PRO A 288 21.85 -4.70 -1.78
CA PRO A 288 23.00 -3.95 -2.25
C PRO A 288 23.77 -4.83 -3.25
N ALA A 289 24.21 -4.21 -4.35
CA ALA A 289 25.12 -4.90 -5.25
C ALA A 289 26.36 -5.30 -4.46
N ASP A 290 26.86 -6.50 -4.66
CA ASP A 290 28.14 -6.88 -4.08
C ASP A 290 29.22 -5.87 -4.56
N PRO A 291 30.23 -5.58 -3.72
CA PRO A 291 31.26 -4.58 -4.06
C PRO A 291 32.01 -4.87 -5.37
N ASP A 292 31.93 -6.11 -5.86
CA ASP A 292 32.51 -6.57 -7.13
C ASP A 292 31.55 -6.51 -8.33
N GLY A 293 30.31 -6.04 -8.11
CA GLY A 293 29.32 -5.85 -9.18
C GLY A 293 28.67 -7.13 -9.67
N THR A 294 28.76 -8.22 -8.93
CA THR A 294 28.24 -9.55 -9.33
C THR A 294 26.78 -9.83 -8.88
N ARG A 295 26.05 -8.81 -8.40
CA ARG A 295 24.59 -8.87 -8.16
C ARG A 295 23.86 -7.63 -8.57
#